data_20d674233d9e9b8e4f9df8f40189d7d3
#
_entry.id   20d674233d9e9b8e4f9df8f40189d7d3
#
_cell.length_a   1.000
_cell.length_b   1.000
_cell.length_c   1.000
_cell.angle_alpha   90.00
_cell.angle_beta   90.00
_cell.angle_gamma   90.00
#
_symmetry.space_group_name_H-M   'P 1'
#
loop_
_entity.id
_entity.type
_entity.pdbx_description
1 polymer ?
#
loop_
_entity_poly.entity_id
_entity_poly.type
_entity_poly.pdbx_seq_one_letter_code
_entity_poly.pdbx_strand_id
1 'polypeptide(L)'
;MGNESNKWNQVMMAAMAVPGIKVNRASFLQEELSNRHIDQNTISLCIQENPVKHITMDKLDAIAKACIKNHTIKVTSISAAAGIPGGFAMIGTLPADTAQYYYHVLKLAQKLAYIYGYPSLLDENGNLTDNAINVLTVFVGVMFGVSLANQTLSKMSQAFAEQVVKRLPRMALTKTVWYPIIKQIAKWLGIKVTKDSLAKGAAKVVPFLGAGLSGGITYLTFKPQANRLMKHLREDSNVFASVNYEETESK
;
A
#
# COMPACT_ATOMS: atom_id res chain seq x y z
N MET A 1 1.20 5.64 27.21
CA MET A 1 1.79 5.90 25.88
C MET A 1 1.75 4.71 24.90
N GLY A 2 1.17 3.56 25.27
CA GLY A 2 1.16 2.32 24.44
C GLY A 2 -0.10 2.05 23.62
N ASN A 3 -1.18 2.80 23.80
CA ASN A 3 -2.49 2.39 23.28
C ASN A 3 -2.72 2.69 21.78
N GLU A 4 -2.15 3.75 21.24
CA GLU A 4 -2.45 4.20 19.86
C GLU A 4 -1.65 3.44 18.80
N SER A 5 -0.38 3.10 19.03
CA SER A 5 0.36 2.20 18.14
C SER A 5 -0.23 0.80 18.14
N ASN A 6 -0.79 0.33 19.27
CA ASN A 6 -1.53 -0.92 19.35
C ASN A 6 -2.81 -0.91 18.50
N LYS A 7 -3.52 0.21 18.41
CA LYS A 7 -4.70 0.34 17.53
C LYS A 7 -4.34 0.23 16.05
N TRP A 8 -3.25 0.86 15.64
CA TRP A 8 -2.76 0.69 14.27
C TRP A 8 -2.39 -0.76 13.97
N ASN A 9 -1.69 -1.43 14.89
CA ASN A 9 -1.36 -2.84 14.75
C ASN A 9 -2.61 -3.73 14.66
N GLN A 10 -3.65 -3.45 15.44
CA GLN A 10 -4.93 -4.17 15.34
C GLN A 10 -5.57 -4.00 13.96
N VAL A 11 -5.56 -2.77 13.40
CA VAL A 11 -6.06 -2.51 12.05
C VAL A 11 -5.25 -3.29 11.01
N MET A 12 -3.92 -3.24 11.10
CA MET A 12 -3.04 -4.00 10.21
C MET A 12 -3.35 -5.49 10.27
N MET A 13 -3.42 -6.07 11.47
CA MET A 13 -3.71 -7.49 11.65
C MET A 13 -5.09 -7.86 11.09
N ALA A 14 -6.11 -7.06 11.37
CA ALA A 14 -7.46 -7.30 10.85
C ALA A 14 -7.53 -7.22 9.33
N ALA A 15 -6.90 -6.23 8.72
CA ALA A 15 -6.84 -6.09 7.26
C ALA A 15 -6.03 -7.23 6.62
N MET A 16 -4.94 -7.65 7.27
CA MET A 16 -4.08 -8.74 6.79
C MET A 16 -4.73 -10.12 6.93
N ALA A 17 -5.72 -10.28 7.81
CA ALA A 17 -6.51 -11.51 7.92
C ALA A 17 -7.51 -11.68 6.76
N VAL A 18 -7.79 -10.62 5.99
CA VAL A 18 -8.71 -10.70 4.85
C VAL A 18 -8.05 -11.47 3.70
N PRO A 19 -8.69 -12.54 3.17
CA PRO A 19 -8.15 -13.30 2.06
C PRO A 19 -7.83 -12.42 0.84
N GLY A 20 -6.70 -12.70 0.19
CA GLY A 20 -6.27 -11.97 -1.02
C GLY A 20 -5.60 -10.62 -0.75
N ILE A 21 -5.22 -10.30 0.49
CA ILE A 21 -4.46 -9.08 0.83
C ILE A 21 -3.05 -9.10 0.22
N LYS A 22 -2.43 -10.27 0.17
CA LYS A 22 -1.09 -10.45 -0.37
C LYS A 22 -1.11 -10.28 -1.89
N VAL A 23 -0.21 -9.47 -2.42
CA VAL A 23 -0.03 -9.27 -3.86
C VAL A 23 1.30 -9.90 -4.26
N ASN A 24 1.25 -10.97 -5.06
CA ASN A 24 2.45 -11.51 -5.67
C ASN A 24 2.93 -10.55 -6.76
N ARG A 25 4.16 -10.04 -6.64
CA ARG A 25 4.72 -9.03 -7.56
C ARG A 25 4.79 -9.54 -9.00
N ALA A 26 5.32 -10.73 -9.19
CA ALA A 26 5.50 -11.31 -10.52
C ALA A 26 4.15 -11.53 -11.22
N SER A 27 3.21 -12.20 -10.55
CA SER A 27 1.87 -12.45 -11.10
C SER A 27 1.11 -11.15 -11.39
N PHE A 28 1.23 -10.15 -10.51
CA PHE A 28 0.60 -8.84 -10.70
C PHE A 28 1.17 -8.10 -11.91
N LEU A 29 2.49 -8.05 -12.06
CA LEU A 29 3.13 -7.41 -13.21
C LEU A 29 2.82 -8.15 -14.51
N GLN A 30 2.87 -9.50 -14.49
CA GLN A 30 2.48 -10.34 -15.64
C GLN A 30 1.06 -10.01 -16.11
N GLU A 31 0.09 -9.99 -15.20
CA GLU A 31 -1.32 -9.71 -15.52
C GLU A 31 -1.51 -8.28 -16.06
N GLU A 32 -1.02 -7.29 -15.35
CA GLU A 32 -1.25 -5.88 -15.68
C GLU A 32 -0.54 -5.46 -16.98
N LEU A 33 0.65 -5.98 -17.26
CA LEU A 33 1.39 -5.65 -18.47
C LEU A 33 0.85 -6.42 -19.68
N SER A 34 0.48 -7.69 -19.51
CA SER A 34 -0.17 -8.49 -20.59
C SER A 34 -1.50 -7.87 -21.02
N ASN A 35 -2.32 -7.40 -20.07
CA ASN A 35 -3.59 -6.72 -20.37
C ASN A 35 -3.41 -5.41 -21.16
N ARG A 36 -2.17 -4.92 -21.27
CA ARG A 36 -1.81 -3.70 -22.05
C ARG A 36 -0.99 -4.02 -23.30
N HIS A 37 -1.01 -5.29 -23.72
CA HIS A 37 -0.31 -5.77 -24.91
C HIS A 37 1.20 -5.47 -24.91
N ILE A 38 1.83 -5.46 -23.73
CA ILE A 38 3.29 -5.45 -23.61
C ILE A 38 3.78 -6.85 -23.97
N ASP A 39 4.86 -6.90 -24.76
CA ASP A 39 5.45 -8.17 -25.19
C ASP A 39 6.04 -8.97 -24.02
N GLN A 40 6.11 -10.28 -24.18
CA GLN A 40 6.48 -11.19 -23.10
C GLN A 40 7.94 -11.04 -22.66
N ASN A 41 8.84 -10.66 -23.56
CA ASN A 41 10.24 -10.43 -23.21
C ASN A 41 10.38 -9.19 -22.29
N THR A 42 9.73 -8.10 -22.66
CA THR A 42 9.66 -6.88 -21.81
C THR A 42 9.03 -7.17 -20.45
N ILE A 43 7.95 -7.98 -20.40
CA ILE A 43 7.32 -8.39 -19.13
C ILE A 43 8.31 -9.18 -18.27
N SER A 44 9.04 -10.12 -18.86
CA SER A 44 10.05 -10.91 -18.14
C SER A 44 11.14 -10.03 -17.53
N LEU A 45 11.64 -9.05 -18.29
CA LEU A 45 12.61 -8.07 -17.80
C LEU A 45 12.05 -7.21 -16.67
N CYS A 46 10.79 -6.76 -16.77
CA CYS A 46 10.11 -6.03 -15.69
C CYS A 46 9.99 -6.83 -14.39
N ILE A 47 9.79 -8.15 -14.50
CA ILE A 47 9.67 -9.05 -13.35
C ILE A 47 11.05 -9.32 -12.73
N GLN A 48 12.05 -9.64 -13.55
CA GLN A 48 13.40 -9.99 -13.12
C GLN A 48 14.15 -8.77 -12.56
N GLU A 49 14.08 -7.68 -13.27
CA GLU A 49 14.72 -6.43 -12.91
C GLU A 49 13.72 -5.45 -12.29
N ASN A 50 13.20 -4.54 -13.14
CA ASN A 50 12.37 -3.44 -12.67
C ASN A 50 11.52 -2.84 -13.79
N PRO A 51 10.19 -2.64 -13.60
CA PRO A 51 9.35 -2.01 -14.62
C PRO A 51 9.83 -0.62 -15.05
N VAL A 52 10.42 0.15 -14.13
CA VAL A 52 10.87 1.54 -14.40
C VAL A 52 11.97 1.62 -15.46
N LYS A 53 12.72 0.54 -15.66
CA LYS A 53 13.75 0.47 -16.69
C LYS A 53 13.22 0.18 -18.09
N HIS A 54 12.14 -0.56 -18.18
CA HIS A 54 11.66 -1.17 -19.43
C HIS A 54 10.36 -0.58 -19.93
N ILE A 55 9.62 0.13 -19.07
CA ILE A 55 8.33 0.74 -19.38
C ILE A 55 8.44 2.26 -19.18
N THR A 56 7.90 3.01 -20.16
CA THR A 56 7.86 4.48 -20.03
C THR A 56 7.02 4.92 -18.83
N MET A 57 7.41 6.00 -18.21
CA MET A 57 6.74 6.53 -17.03
C MET A 57 5.25 6.81 -17.27
N ASP A 58 4.88 7.30 -18.46
CA ASP A 58 3.48 7.55 -18.81
C ASP A 58 2.63 6.26 -18.82
N LYS A 59 3.19 5.15 -19.30
CA LYS A 59 2.52 3.84 -19.26
C LYS A 59 2.39 3.33 -17.83
N LEU A 60 3.44 3.47 -17.00
CA LEU A 60 3.39 3.13 -15.58
C LEU A 60 2.34 3.96 -14.83
N ASP A 61 2.29 5.26 -15.10
CA ASP A 61 1.27 6.17 -14.54
C ASP A 61 -0.16 5.76 -14.96
N ALA A 62 -0.36 5.34 -16.21
CA ALA A 62 -1.65 4.85 -16.68
C ALA A 62 -2.08 3.57 -15.94
N ILE A 63 -1.14 2.65 -15.69
CA ILE A 63 -1.38 1.44 -14.89
C ILE A 63 -1.76 1.81 -13.45
N ALA A 64 -0.99 2.69 -12.83
CA ALA A 64 -1.22 3.13 -11.46
C ALA A 64 -2.58 3.81 -11.29
N LYS A 65 -2.96 4.71 -12.22
CA LYS A 65 -4.27 5.37 -12.25
C LYS A 65 -5.41 4.38 -12.41
N ALA A 66 -5.26 3.35 -13.24
CA ALA A 66 -6.25 2.28 -13.40
C ALA A 66 -6.43 1.47 -12.11
N CYS A 67 -5.33 1.10 -11.44
CA CYS A 67 -5.38 0.44 -10.13
C CYS A 67 -6.08 1.31 -9.08
N ILE A 68 -5.76 2.62 -9.02
CA ILE A 68 -6.40 3.57 -8.10
C ILE A 68 -7.91 3.63 -8.38
N LYS A 69 -8.32 3.79 -9.65
CA LYS A 69 -9.73 3.82 -10.05
C LYS A 69 -10.47 2.55 -9.60
N ASN A 70 -9.92 1.38 -9.89
CA ASN A 70 -10.53 0.10 -9.52
C ASN A 70 -10.70 -0.07 -8.01
N HIS A 71 -9.67 0.25 -7.22
CA HIS A 71 -9.75 0.17 -5.77
C HIS A 71 -10.69 1.23 -5.18
N THR A 72 -10.72 2.45 -5.75
CA THR A 72 -11.65 3.51 -5.33
C THR A 72 -13.10 3.06 -5.52
N ILE A 73 -13.45 2.49 -6.68
CA ILE A 73 -14.79 1.98 -6.94
C ILE A 73 -15.16 0.89 -5.94
N LYS A 74 -14.28 -0.10 -5.75
CA LYS A 74 -14.52 -1.22 -4.82
C LYS A 74 -14.75 -0.75 -3.38
N VAL A 75 -13.86 0.08 -2.85
CA VAL A 75 -13.96 0.55 -1.46
C VAL A 75 -15.18 1.46 -1.27
N THR A 76 -15.54 2.26 -2.27
CA THR A 76 -16.73 3.13 -2.24
C THR A 76 -18.01 2.32 -2.24
N SER A 77 -18.11 1.30 -3.10
CA SER A 77 -19.28 0.42 -3.17
C SER A 77 -19.50 -0.37 -1.87
N ILE A 78 -18.42 -0.88 -1.27
CA ILE A 78 -18.50 -1.59 0.03
C ILE A 78 -18.93 -0.62 1.14
N SER A 79 -18.37 0.60 1.18
CA SER A 79 -18.75 1.60 2.18
C SER A 79 -20.22 2.04 2.05
N ALA A 80 -20.73 2.14 0.81
CA ALA A 80 -22.13 2.44 0.56
C ALA A 80 -23.04 1.30 1.07
N ALA A 81 -22.68 0.04 0.78
CA ALA A 81 -23.42 -1.13 1.26
C ALA A 81 -23.37 -1.27 2.80
N ALA A 82 -22.24 -0.95 3.43
CA ALA A 82 -22.09 -0.98 4.88
C ALA A 82 -22.92 0.10 5.62
N GLY A 83 -23.35 1.15 4.92
CA GLY A 83 -24.26 2.17 5.43
C GLY A 83 -25.72 1.70 5.54
N ILE A 84 -26.05 0.52 5.02
CA ILE A 84 -27.38 -0.08 5.13
C ILE A 84 -27.52 -0.77 6.50
N PRO A 85 -28.62 -0.56 7.26
CA PRO A 85 -28.81 -1.21 8.55
C PRO A 85 -28.81 -2.75 8.42
N GLY A 86 -27.98 -3.43 9.22
CA GLY A 86 -27.88 -4.91 9.29
C GLY A 86 -26.66 -5.55 8.64
N GLY A 87 -25.77 -4.79 8.02
CA GLY A 87 -24.57 -5.33 7.35
C GLY A 87 -23.30 -5.23 8.19
N PHE A 88 -22.66 -6.37 8.37
CA PHE A 88 -21.30 -6.66 8.78
C PHE A 88 -21.02 -6.82 10.28
N ALA A 89 -20.64 -8.04 10.60
CA ALA A 89 -20.05 -8.43 11.87
C ALA A 89 -18.70 -7.74 12.12
N MET A 90 -18.32 -7.64 13.39
CA MET A 90 -16.98 -7.20 13.81
C MET A 90 -15.94 -8.23 13.39
N ILE A 91 -14.83 -7.79 12.84
CA ILE A 91 -13.63 -8.64 12.67
C ILE A 91 -12.72 -8.38 13.87
N GLY A 92 -12.77 -9.26 14.86
CA GLY A 92 -12.13 -9.02 16.15
C GLY A 92 -12.77 -7.82 16.86
N THR A 93 -11.96 -6.84 17.26
CA THR A 93 -12.40 -5.61 17.95
C THR A 93 -12.67 -4.43 17.01
N LEU A 94 -12.56 -4.62 15.69
CA LEU A 94 -12.70 -3.56 14.69
C LEU A 94 -13.95 -3.76 13.84
N PRO A 95 -14.68 -2.67 13.48
CA PRO A 95 -15.75 -2.74 12.50
C PRO A 95 -15.24 -3.31 11.16
N ALA A 96 -16.02 -4.21 10.55
CA ALA A 96 -15.64 -4.87 9.31
C ALA A 96 -15.41 -3.87 8.14
N ASP A 97 -16.14 -2.76 8.10
CA ASP A 97 -15.94 -1.69 7.12
C ASP A 97 -14.56 -1.03 7.26
N THR A 98 -14.05 -0.90 8.48
CA THR A 98 -12.70 -0.40 8.73
C THR A 98 -11.65 -1.39 8.24
N ALA A 99 -11.79 -2.68 8.54
CA ALA A 99 -10.88 -3.73 8.06
C ALA A 99 -10.89 -3.79 6.52
N GLN A 100 -12.06 -3.72 5.87
CA GLN A 100 -12.19 -3.70 4.42
C GLN A 100 -11.57 -2.44 3.79
N TYR A 101 -11.76 -1.28 4.38
CA TYR A 101 -11.12 -0.04 3.91
C TYR A 101 -9.59 -0.19 3.89
N TYR A 102 -8.99 -0.62 5.00
CA TYR A 102 -7.54 -0.80 5.08
C TYR A 102 -7.03 -1.99 4.26
N TYR A 103 -7.84 -3.03 4.03
CA TYR A 103 -7.52 -4.06 3.04
C TYR A 103 -7.29 -3.44 1.66
N HIS A 104 -8.18 -2.57 1.17
CA HIS A 104 -7.99 -1.91 -0.12
C HIS A 104 -6.82 -0.93 -0.12
N VAL A 105 -6.61 -0.19 0.98
CA VAL A 105 -5.45 0.69 1.17
C VAL A 105 -4.14 -0.09 1.04
N LEU A 106 -3.99 -1.18 1.80
CA LEU A 106 -2.76 -1.98 1.84
C LEU A 106 -2.53 -2.74 0.53
N LYS A 107 -3.59 -3.28 -0.08
CA LYS A 107 -3.48 -3.98 -1.36
C LYS A 107 -3.09 -3.03 -2.49
N LEU A 108 -3.69 -1.83 -2.54
CA LEU A 108 -3.33 -0.82 -3.52
C LEU A 108 -1.90 -0.31 -3.30
N ALA A 109 -1.47 -0.10 -2.05
CA ALA A 109 -0.11 0.33 -1.73
C ALA A 109 0.94 -0.65 -2.26
N GLN A 110 0.72 -1.97 -2.11
CA GLN A 110 1.59 -3.01 -2.70
C GLN A 110 1.64 -2.88 -4.23
N LYS A 111 0.50 -2.77 -4.89
CA LYS A 111 0.42 -2.64 -6.35
C LYS A 111 1.17 -1.41 -6.86
N LEU A 112 0.94 -0.25 -6.25
CA LEU A 112 1.63 0.98 -6.63
C LEU A 112 3.13 0.87 -6.42
N ALA A 113 3.57 0.30 -5.31
CA ALA A 113 4.99 0.07 -5.05
C ALA A 113 5.64 -0.79 -6.15
N TYR A 114 4.99 -1.89 -6.57
CA TYR A 114 5.51 -2.78 -7.61
C TYR A 114 5.57 -2.10 -8.98
N ILE A 115 4.60 -1.26 -9.32
CA ILE A 115 4.61 -0.48 -10.57
C ILE A 115 5.81 0.46 -10.61
N TYR A 116 6.15 1.11 -9.50
CA TYR A 116 7.23 2.08 -9.40
C TYR A 116 8.56 1.50 -8.90
N GLY A 117 8.74 0.18 -9.02
CA GLY A 117 10.04 -0.44 -8.92
C GLY A 117 10.42 -1.08 -7.60
N TYR A 118 9.56 -1.06 -6.61
CA TYR A 118 9.83 -1.74 -5.35
C TYR A 118 9.96 -3.26 -5.53
N PRO A 119 10.86 -3.90 -4.77
CA PRO A 119 10.98 -5.36 -4.76
C PRO A 119 9.74 -6.01 -4.13
N SER A 120 9.64 -7.34 -4.26
CA SER A 120 8.57 -8.10 -3.60
C SER A 120 8.55 -7.83 -2.08
N LEU A 121 7.38 -7.54 -1.55
CA LEU A 121 7.12 -7.43 -0.11
C LEU A 121 6.82 -8.78 0.54
N LEU A 122 6.68 -9.84 -0.27
CA LEU A 122 6.49 -11.20 0.20
C LEU A 122 7.86 -11.91 0.27
N ASP A 123 8.00 -12.78 1.28
CA ASP A 123 9.12 -13.71 1.38
C ASP A 123 8.99 -14.88 0.37
N GLU A 124 9.93 -15.80 0.40
CA GLU A 124 9.95 -16.98 -0.48
C GLU A 124 8.73 -17.91 -0.26
N ASN A 125 8.15 -17.88 0.93
CA ASN A 125 6.95 -18.64 1.28
C ASN A 125 5.65 -17.91 0.95
N GLY A 126 5.74 -16.72 0.33
CA GLY A 126 4.58 -15.88 0.01
C GLY A 126 3.95 -15.20 1.23
N ASN A 127 4.68 -14.97 2.30
CA ASN A 127 4.21 -14.27 3.48
C ASN A 127 4.73 -12.84 3.54
N LEU A 128 3.90 -11.94 4.09
CA LEU A 128 4.34 -10.59 4.44
C LEU A 128 5.25 -10.67 5.67
N THR A 129 6.48 -10.20 5.53
CA THR A 129 7.44 -10.13 6.64
C THR A 129 7.15 -8.93 7.55
N ASP A 130 7.72 -8.91 8.76
CA ASP A 130 7.67 -7.73 9.65
C ASP A 130 8.21 -6.47 8.95
N ASN A 131 9.22 -6.64 8.09
CA ASN A 131 9.77 -5.56 7.28
C ASN A 131 8.74 -5.02 6.27
N ALA A 132 8.01 -5.90 5.61
CA ALA A 132 6.93 -5.51 4.69
C ALA A 132 5.81 -4.77 5.42
N ILE A 133 5.46 -5.19 6.64
CA ILE A 133 4.47 -4.50 7.49
C ILE A 133 4.96 -3.08 7.82
N ASN A 134 6.24 -2.92 8.14
CA ASN A 134 6.85 -1.61 8.39
C ASN A 134 6.82 -0.72 7.15
N VAL A 135 7.17 -1.25 5.97
CA VAL A 135 7.10 -0.54 4.69
C VAL A 135 5.66 -0.11 4.39
N LEU A 136 4.70 -1.00 4.54
CA LEU A 136 3.29 -0.71 4.35
C LEU A 136 2.77 0.36 5.34
N THR A 137 3.28 0.36 6.58
CA THR A 137 2.96 1.42 7.56
C THR A 137 3.43 2.79 7.07
N VAL A 138 4.63 2.88 6.48
CA VAL A 138 5.13 4.12 5.87
C VAL A 138 4.28 4.53 4.67
N PHE A 139 3.95 3.60 3.77
CA PHE A 139 3.09 3.89 2.61
C PHE A 139 1.73 4.45 3.03
N VAL A 140 1.11 3.84 4.03
CA VAL A 140 -0.15 4.35 4.58
C VAL A 140 0.05 5.73 5.23
N GLY A 141 1.15 5.94 5.95
CA GLY A 141 1.51 7.26 6.47
C GLY A 141 1.58 8.33 5.39
N VAL A 142 2.20 8.02 4.24
CA VAL A 142 2.25 8.91 3.06
C VAL A 142 0.85 9.17 2.52
N MET A 143 0.02 8.13 2.34
CA MET A 143 -1.37 8.26 1.89
C MET A 143 -2.15 9.24 2.78
N PHE A 144 -1.96 9.17 4.08
CA PHE A 144 -2.64 10.04 5.06
C PHE A 144 -1.95 11.40 5.28
N GLY A 145 -0.85 11.69 4.59
CA GLY A 145 -0.18 12.99 4.62
C GLY A 145 0.70 13.23 5.85
N VAL A 146 1.25 12.17 6.42
CA VAL A 146 2.21 12.27 7.52
C VAL A 146 3.56 12.72 6.96
N SER A 147 3.99 13.94 7.25
CA SER A 147 5.25 14.51 6.73
C SER A 147 6.47 13.63 7.02
N LEU A 148 6.51 13.03 8.21
CA LEU A 148 7.56 12.11 8.59
C LEU A 148 7.59 10.86 7.69
N ALA A 149 6.43 10.38 7.25
CA ALA A 149 6.33 9.24 6.34
C ALA A 149 6.87 9.56 4.95
N ASN A 150 6.65 10.77 4.43
CA ASN A 150 7.18 11.19 3.12
C ASN A 150 8.72 11.16 3.12
N GLN A 151 9.36 11.75 4.14
CA GLN A 151 10.81 11.75 4.28
C GLN A 151 11.38 10.33 4.47
N THR A 152 10.65 9.51 5.22
CA THR A 152 11.02 8.10 5.45
C THR A 152 10.94 7.31 4.16
N LEU A 153 9.89 7.53 3.34
CA LEU A 153 9.71 6.86 2.06
C LEU A 153 10.91 7.08 1.14
N SER A 154 11.30 8.34 0.90
CA SER A 154 12.44 8.65 0.00
C SER A 154 13.74 8.01 0.45
N LYS A 155 14.03 8.04 1.76
CA LYS A 155 15.22 7.36 2.31
C LYS A 155 15.12 5.83 2.19
N MET A 156 13.94 5.25 2.36
CA MET A 156 13.72 3.80 2.17
C MET A 156 13.89 3.40 0.71
N SER A 157 13.40 4.21 -0.25
CA SER A 157 13.59 3.96 -1.67
C SER A 157 15.07 3.88 -2.03
N GLN A 158 15.88 4.83 -1.55
CA GLN A 158 17.33 4.81 -1.72
C GLN A 158 17.97 3.57 -1.13
N ALA A 159 17.61 3.23 0.11
CA ALA A 159 18.15 2.06 0.79
C ALA A 159 17.76 0.74 0.09
N PHE A 160 16.54 0.63 -0.44
CA PHE A 160 16.13 -0.54 -1.25
C PHE A 160 16.90 -0.63 -2.57
N ALA A 161 17.11 0.48 -3.26
CA ALA A 161 17.90 0.52 -4.49
C ALA A 161 19.35 0.06 -4.23
N GLU A 162 19.99 0.55 -3.16
CA GLU A 162 21.32 0.12 -2.76
C GLU A 162 21.40 -1.36 -2.38
N GLN A 163 20.36 -1.92 -1.74
CA GLN A 163 20.33 -3.35 -1.42
C GLN A 163 20.30 -4.24 -2.64
N VAL A 164 19.53 -3.85 -3.66
CA VAL A 164 19.50 -4.57 -4.93
C VAL A 164 20.88 -4.61 -5.54
N VAL A 165 21.60 -3.48 -5.55
CA VAL A 165 22.99 -3.40 -6.06
C VAL A 165 23.95 -4.29 -5.26
N LYS A 166 23.87 -4.22 -3.94
CA LYS A 166 24.86 -4.87 -3.05
C LYS A 166 24.51 -6.32 -2.69
N ARG A 167 23.42 -6.88 -3.21
CA ARG A 167 22.89 -8.22 -2.83
C ARG A 167 22.78 -8.44 -1.33
N LEU A 168 22.56 -7.38 -0.56
CA LEU A 168 22.45 -7.48 0.90
C LEU A 168 21.14 -8.19 1.28
N PRO A 169 21.14 -9.01 2.35
CA PRO A 169 19.93 -9.66 2.82
C PRO A 169 18.83 -8.65 3.12
N ARG A 170 17.60 -8.90 2.60
CA ARG A 170 16.41 -8.03 2.76
C ARG A 170 16.08 -7.65 4.21
N MET A 171 16.70 -8.32 5.18
CA MET A 171 16.43 -8.11 6.61
C MET A 171 17.24 -6.98 7.28
N ALA A 172 18.30 -6.45 6.65
CA ALA A 172 19.22 -5.55 7.33
C ALA A 172 18.72 -4.11 7.50
N LEU A 173 17.75 -3.65 6.70
CA LEU A 173 17.37 -2.23 6.62
C LEU A 173 16.41 -1.73 7.70
N THR A 174 15.68 -2.58 8.40
CA THR A 174 14.49 -2.12 9.13
C THR A 174 14.59 -2.17 10.66
N LYS A 175 15.49 -2.96 11.25
CA LYS A 175 15.38 -3.22 12.70
C LYS A 175 15.95 -2.13 13.61
N THR A 176 16.92 -1.32 13.17
CA THR A 176 17.63 -0.43 14.11
C THR A 176 17.39 1.06 13.87
N VAL A 177 17.42 1.52 12.62
CA VAL A 177 17.34 2.97 12.30
C VAL A 177 15.90 3.43 12.09
N TRP A 178 15.05 2.59 11.45
CA TRP A 178 13.70 2.98 11.03
C TRP A 178 12.63 2.73 12.09
N TYR A 179 12.86 1.80 13.02
CA TYR A 179 11.86 1.39 13.99
C TYR A 179 11.27 2.52 14.84
N PRO A 180 12.06 3.46 15.40
CA PRO A 180 11.52 4.58 16.17
C PRO A 180 10.62 5.49 15.31
N ILE A 181 11.00 5.71 14.05
CA ILE A 181 10.27 6.54 13.10
C ILE A 181 8.94 5.87 12.72
N ILE A 182 8.99 4.60 12.38
CA ILE A 182 7.81 3.80 12.03
C ILE A 182 6.83 3.76 13.21
N LYS A 183 7.31 3.64 14.43
CA LYS A 183 6.48 3.69 15.64
C LYS A 183 5.76 5.03 15.82
N GLN A 184 6.41 6.14 15.47
CA GLN A 184 5.76 7.47 15.47
C GLN A 184 4.68 7.57 14.40
N ILE A 185 4.94 7.06 13.18
CA ILE A 185 3.96 7.00 12.10
C ILE A 185 2.77 6.12 12.52
N ALA A 186 3.03 4.94 13.08
CA ALA A 186 2.01 4.03 13.57
C ALA A 186 1.14 4.66 14.68
N LYS A 187 1.75 5.41 15.59
CA LYS A 187 1.02 6.16 16.62
C LYS A 187 0.09 7.20 16.01
N TRP A 188 0.56 7.97 15.05
CA TRP A 188 -0.25 8.96 14.35
C TRP A 188 -1.43 8.30 13.60
N LEU A 189 -1.17 7.20 12.89
CA LEU A 189 -2.19 6.41 12.20
C LEU A 189 -3.22 5.86 13.20
N GLY A 190 -2.81 5.37 14.36
CA GLY A 190 -3.71 4.89 15.40
C GLY A 190 -4.66 5.98 15.93
N ILE A 191 -4.17 7.20 16.11
CA ILE A 191 -5.01 8.37 16.46
C ILE A 191 -6.01 8.67 15.35
N LYS A 192 -5.57 8.67 14.10
CA LYS A 192 -6.41 8.94 12.94
C LYS A 192 -7.53 7.89 12.80
N VAL A 193 -7.20 6.62 12.90
CA VAL A 193 -8.18 5.50 12.87
C VAL A 193 -9.24 5.70 13.94
N THR A 194 -8.84 6.07 15.15
CA THR A 194 -9.80 6.27 16.25
C THR A 194 -10.77 7.41 15.94
N LYS A 195 -10.28 8.54 15.46
CA LYS A 195 -11.12 9.70 15.10
C LYS A 195 -12.09 9.35 13.96
N ASP A 196 -11.62 8.68 12.93
CA ASP A 196 -12.45 8.28 11.78
C ASP A 196 -13.51 7.26 12.17
N SER A 197 -13.19 6.32 13.07
CA SER A 197 -14.14 5.32 13.58
C SER A 197 -15.24 5.98 14.43
N LEU A 198 -14.89 6.96 15.27
CA LEU A 198 -15.86 7.71 16.06
C LEU A 198 -16.79 8.55 15.18
N ALA A 199 -16.23 9.25 14.17
CA ALA A 199 -17.02 10.04 13.23
C ALA A 199 -18.01 9.18 12.43
N LYS A 200 -17.58 7.99 11.97
CA LYS A 200 -18.46 7.02 11.28
C LYS A 200 -19.53 6.45 12.22
N GLY A 201 -19.20 6.21 13.47
CA GLY A 201 -20.16 5.75 14.49
C GLY A 201 -21.29 6.76 14.70
N ALA A 202 -20.98 8.04 14.78
CA ALA A 202 -21.98 9.11 14.92
C ALA A 202 -22.88 9.27 13.66
N ALA A 203 -22.32 9.05 12.46
CA ALA A 203 -23.08 9.14 11.21
C ALA A 203 -24.06 7.98 10.98
N LYS A 204 -23.88 6.83 11.66
CA LYS A 204 -24.78 5.65 11.54
C LYS A 204 -26.11 5.80 12.26
N VAL A 205 -26.32 6.88 13.01
CA VAL A 205 -27.57 7.12 13.77
C VAL A 205 -28.73 7.58 12.86
N VAL A 206 -28.48 7.97 11.61
CA VAL A 206 -29.51 8.42 10.66
C VAL A 206 -29.62 7.41 9.51
N PRO A 207 -30.66 6.55 9.47
CA PRO A 207 -30.90 5.62 8.37
C PRO A 207 -31.14 6.36 7.04
N PHE A 208 -30.70 5.76 5.91
CA PHE A 208 -30.84 6.27 4.53
C PHE A 208 -29.93 7.44 4.09
N LEU A 209 -29.55 8.35 4.97
CA LEU A 209 -28.54 9.35 4.62
C LEU A 209 -27.12 8.78 4.72
N GLY A 210 -26.93 7.71 5.51
CA GLY A 210 -25.62 7.11 5.79
C GLY A 210 -24.95 6.46 4.59
N ALA A 211 -25.69 5.81 3.68
CA ALA A 211 -25.10 5.08 2.54
C ALA A 211 -24.49 6.01 1.50
N GLY A 212 -25.20 7.05 1.10
CA GLY A 212 -24.70 8.05 0.15
C GLY A 212 -23.56 8.89 0.73
N LEU A 213 -23.68 9.29 2.00
CA LEU A 213 -22.62 10.02 2.71
C LEU A 213 -21.38 9.16 2.94
N SER A 214 -21.53 7.89 3.37
CA SER A 214 -20.39 6.98 3.58
C SER A 214 -19.62 6.70 2.29
N GLY A 215 -20.31 6.38 1.20
CA GLY A 215 -19.71 6.16 -0.11
C GLY A 215 -19.04 7.43 -0.66
N GLY A 216 -19.73 8.57 -0.59
CA GLY A 216 -19.22 9.86 -1.04
C GLY A 216 -17.97 10.28 -0.26
N ILE A 217 -17.97 10.20 1.05
CA ILE A 217 -16.81 10.52 1.89
C ILE A 217 -15.64 9.56 1.57
N THR A 218 -15.91 8.27 1.40
CA THR A 218 -14.88 7.29 1.05
C THR A 218 -14.27 7.61 -0.30
N TYR A 219 -15.06 7.95 -1.31
CA TYR A 219 -14.55 8.35 -2.61
C TYR A 219 -13.67 9.61 -2.53
N LEU A 220 -14.15 10.64 -1.83
CA LEU A 220 -13.46 11.93 -1.68
C LEU A 220 -12.17 11.82 -0.86
N THR A 221 -12.04 10.81 -0.01
CA THR A 221 -10.85 10.61 0.82
C THR A 221 -9.87 9.61 0.23
N PHE A 222 -10.34 8.45 -0.25
CA PHE A 222 -9.48 7.35 -0.72
C PHE A 222 -8.66 7.74 -1.97
N LYS A 223 -9.32 8.31 -2.99
CA LYS A 223 -8.65 8.66 -4.24
C LYS A 223 -7.52 9.69 -4.08
N PRO A 224 -7.70 10.81 -3.36
CA PRO A 224 -6.60 11.74 -3.08
C PRO A 224 -5.46 11.11 -2.26
N GLN A 225 -5.76 10.23 -1.31
CA GLN A 225 -4.77 9.51 -0.54
C GLN A 225 -3.93 8.58 -1.44
N ALA A 226 -4.59 7.81 -2.31
CA ALA A 226 -3.93 6.94 -3.27
C ALA A 226 -3.04 7.74 -4.26
N ASN A 227 -3.54 8.86 -4.76
CA ASN A 227 -2.77 9.74 -5.65
C ASN A 227 -1.55 10.35 -4.94
N ARG A 228 -1.63 10.64 -3.65
CA ARG A 228 -0.48 11.13 -2.88
C ARG A 228 0.62 10.08 -2.81
N LEU A 229 0.28 8.83 -2.50
CA LEU A 229 1.26 7.74 -2.52
C LEU A 229 1.84 7.53 -3.92
N MET A 230 0.99 7.48 -4.95
CA MET A 230 1.42 7.36 -6.34
C MET A 230 2.45 8.43 -6.69
N LYS A 231 2.19 9.71 -6.34
CA LYS A 231 3.09 10.83 -6.62
C LYS A 231 4.47 10.61 -6.00
N HIS A 232 4.53 10.29 -4.71
CA HIS A 232 5.81 10.09 -4.01
C HIS A 232 6.58 8.85 -4.54
N LEU A 233 5.89 7.73 -4.80
CA LEU A 233 6.53 6.55 -5.38
C LEU A 233 7.08 6.84 -6.78
N ARG A 234 6.36 7.62 -7.58
CA ARG A 234 6.80 8.06 -8.90
C ARG A 234 8.04 8.96 -8.83
N GLU A 235 8.05 9.93 -7.91
CA GLU A 235 9.19 10.83 -7.69
C GLU A 235 10.44 10.04 -7.27
N ASP A 236 10.27 9.06 -6.38
CA ASP A 236 11.36 8.22 -5.88
C ASP A 236 11.78 7.10 -6.85
N SER A 237 10.99 6.82 -7.91
CA SER A 237 11.27 5.70 -8.82
C SER A 237 12.59 5.81 -9.59
N ASN A 238 13.11 7.03 -9.77
CA ASN A 238 14.37 7.29 -10.44
C ASN A 238 15.56 6.57 -9.78
N VAL A 239 15.53 6.36 -8.46
CA VAL A 239 16.59 5.63 -7.75
C VAL A 239 16.62 4.16 -8.17
N PHE A 240 15.49 3.58 -8.55
CA PHE A 240 15.41 2.20 -9.06
C PHE A 240 15.81 2.10 -10.53
N ALA A 241 15.61 3.15 -11.32
CA ALA A 241 16.05 3.21 -12.71
C ALA A 241 17.58 3.24 -12.84
N SER A 242 18.28 3.85 -11.87
CA SER A 242 19.74 3.96 -11.87
C SER A 242 20.47 2.70 -11.39
N VAL A 243 19.76 1.69 -10.91
CA VAL A 243 20.35 0.43 -10.43
C VAL A 243 20.81 -0.43 -11.61
N ASN A 244 22.10 -0.75 -11.69
CA ASN A 244 22.64 -1.70 -12.66
C ASN A 244 22.56 -3.13 -12.13
N TYR A 245 21.82 -3.99 -12.83
CA TYR A 245 21.69 -5.42 -12.53
C TYR A 245 22.75 -6.28 -13.23
N GLU A 246 23.56 -5.68 -14.15
CA GLU A 246 24.49 -6.40 -15.03
C GLU A 246 25.72 -7.02 -14.34
N GLU A 247 26.03 -6.68 -13.10
CA GLU A 247 27.20 -7.26 -12.40
C GLU A 247 26.95 -8.62 -11.76
N THR A 248 25.87 -9.32 -12.11
CA THR A 248 25.41 -10.51 -11.37
C THR A 248 25.67 -11.85 -12.04
N GLU A 249 26.22 -11.92 -13.25
CA GLU A 249 26.45 -13.20 -13.96
C GLU A 249 27.92 -13.68 -14.00
N SER A 250 28.85 -13.01 -13.36
CA SER A 250 30.24 -13.48 -13.34
C SER A 250 30.81 -13.61 -11.92
N LYS A 251 30.45 -14.69 -11.22
CA LYS A 251 31.35 -15.44 -10.34
C LYS A 251 30.71 -16.72 -9.86
#